data_07790388e9e565b7896c3e9554d275fa
#
_entry.id   07790388e9e565b7896c3e9554d275fa
#
_cell.length_a   1.000
_cell.length_b   1.000
_cell.length_c   1.000
_cell.angle_alpha   90.00
_cell.angle_beta   90.00
_cell.angle_gamma   90.00
#
_symmetry.space_group_name_H-M   'P 1'
#
loop_
_entity.id
_entity.type
_entity.pdbx_description
1 polymer ?
#
loop_
_entity_poly.entity_id
_entity_poly.type
_entity_poly.pdbx_seq_one_letter_code
_entity_poly.pdbx_strand_id
1 'polypeptide(L)'
;MARRFSMFSKDIKRYATAVVYNAPAKSLEKSCFDMQNQGPSWSGKFSNSWEIKGMGQVLAKGNGQASDPKRLKLPKKSINEVFSVVKKKNSVKFSIYNTSPYTKQAIDKQVDFFIRPTERPTTNLGKRKFEEFGGERRGRTLRGEPLVSRTAKLDWFTNYKTGGPFQSTFNKNFNTETKKTFL
;
A
#
# COMPACT_ATOMS: atom_id res chain seq x y z
N MET A 1 -25.59 29.27 -27.65
CA MET A 1 -25.01 27.92 -27.87
C MET A 1 -23.61 27.77 -27.20
N ALA A 2 -22.72 28.73 -27.27
CA ALA A 2 -21.34 28.61 -26.70
C ALA A 2 -21.25 28.23 -25.22
N ARG A 3 -22.17 28.69 -24.36
CA ARG A 3 -22.15 28.33 -22.91
C ARG A 3 -22.41 26.85 -22.64
N ARG A 4 -23.28 26.17 -23.41
CA ARG A 4 -23.55 24.73 -23.25
C ARG A 4 -22.34 23.87 -23.61
N PHE A 5 -21.59 24.22 -24.65
CA PHE A 5 -20.36 23.49 -25.02
C PHE A 5 -19.24 23.67 -23.99
N SER A 6 -19.11 24.84 -23.39
CA SER A 6 -18.09 25.09 -22.34
C SER A 6 -18.38 24.29 -21.05
N MET A 7 -19.65 24.15 -20.67
CA MET A 7 -20.05 23.30 -19.53
C MET A 7 -19.77 21.83 -19.80
N PHE A 8 -20.15 21.31 -20.96
CA PHE A 8 -19.90 19.96 -21.37
C PHE A 8 -18.40 19.62 -21.38
N SER A 9 -17.55 20.51 -21.89
CA SER A 9 -16.09 20.36 -21.85
C SER A 9 -15.53 20.33 -20.42
N LYS A 10 -16.08 21.14 -19.48
CA LYS A 10 -15.68 21.10 -18.07
C LYS A 10 -16.08 19.80 -17.39
N ASP A 11 -17.24 19.28 -17.68
CA ASP A 11 -17.74 18.04 -17.07
C ASP A 11 -16.95 16.83 -17.57
N ILE A 12 -16.62 16.77 -18.86
CA ILE A 12 -15.72 15.74 -19.40
C ILE A 12 -14.34 15.81 -18.72
N LYS A 13 -13.79 17.00 -18.55
CA LYS A 13 -12.49 17.17 -17.87
C LYS A 13 -12.54 16.73 -16.41
N ARG A 14 -13.60 17.09 -15.69
CA ARG A 14 -13.82 16.63 -14.29
C ARG A 14 -13.92 15.12 -14.23
N TYR A 15 -14.73 14.52 -15.11
CA TYR A 15 -14.88 13.07 -15.19
C TYR A 15 -13.55 12.37 -15.48
N ALA A 16 -12.84 12.80 -16.49
CA ALA A 16 -11.56 12.23 -16.85
C ALA A 16 -10.55 12.33 -15.72
N THR A 17 -10.48 13.48 -15.01
CA THR A 17 -9.59 13.65 -13.85
C THR A 17 -9.98 12.72 -12.70
N ALA A 18 -11.27 12.58 -12.45
CA ALA A 18 -11.77 11.69 -11.40
C ALA A 18 -11.42 10.23 -11.68
N VAL A 19 -11.64 9.77 -12.90
CA VAL A 19 -11.39 8.36 -13.29
C VAL A 19 -9.89 8.07 -13.49
N VAL A 20 -9.17 8.97 -14.13
CA VAL A 20 -7.76 8.74 -14.49
C VAL A 20 -6.81 8.95 -13.32
N TYR A 21 -7.12 9.84 -12.38
CA TYR A 21 -6.23 10.14 -11.26
C TYR A 21 -6.86 9.98 -9.88
N ASN A 22 -7.96 10.66 -9.59
CA ASN A 22 -8.46 10.75 -8.21
C ASN A 22 -8.94 9.41 -7.65
N ALA A 23 -9.72 8.65 -8.41
CA ALA A 23 -10.20 7.34 -7.98
C ALA A 23 -9.06 6.31 -7.86
N PRO A 24 -8.14 6.17 -8.86
CA PRO A 24 -6.94 5.36 -8.70
C PRO A 24 -6.07 5.76 -7.51
N ALA A 25 -5.82 7.06 -7.32
CA ALA A 25 -5.01 7.56 -6.20
C ALA A 25 -5.62 7.17 -4.84
N LYS A 26 -6.91 7.39 -4.66
CA LYS A 26 -7.62 6.99 -3.44
C LYS A 26 -7.65 5.49 -3.22
N SER A 27 -7.80 4.72 -4.28
CA SER A 27 -7.77 3.27 -4.22
C SER A 27 -6.37 2.77 -3.82
N LEU A 28 -5.33 3.38 -4.37
CA LEU A 28 -3.95 3.07 -4.00
C LEU A 28 -3.62 3.45 -2.56
N GLU A 29 -4.09 4.59 -2.05
CA GLU A 29 -3.93 4.94 -0.62
C GLU A 29 -4.47 3.83 0.28
N LYS A 30 -5.67 3.33 -0.04
CA LYS A 30 -6.33 2.29 0.76
C LYS A 30 -5.65 0.94 0.59
N SER A 31 -5.31 0.54 -0.64
CA SER A 31 -4.61 -0.72 -0.90
C SER A 31 -3.21 -0.73 -0.29
N CYS A 32 -2.50 0.39 -0.33
CA CYS A 32 -1.20 0.51 0.32
C CYS A 32 -1.32 0.40 1.84
N PHE A 33 -2.33 1.02 2.45
CA PHE A 33 -2.57 0.91 3.89
C PHE A 33 -2.97 -0.51 4.30
N ASP A 34 -3.80 -1.19 3.51
CA ASP A 34 -4.12 -2.59 3.72
C ASP A 34 -2.86 -3.47 3.63
N MET A 35 -2.01 -3.25 2.64
CA MET A 35 -0.74 -3.94 2.50
C MET A 35 0.22 -3.67 3.68
N GLN A 36 0.26 -2.43 4.20
CA GLN A 36 1.00 -2.10 5.42
C GLN A 36 0.53 -2.92 6.61
N ASN A 37 -0.79 -3.14 6.72
CA ASN A 37 -1.39 -3.94 7.78
C ASN A 37 -1.19 -5.44 7.59
N GLN A 38 -1.08 -5.94 6.37
CA GLN A 38 -0.84 -7.36 6.09
C GLN A 38 0.63 -7.75 6.32
N GLY A 39 1.55 -6.85 6.01
CA GLY A 39 2.99 -7.07 6.11
C GLY A 39 3.51 -7.16 7.55
N PRO A 40 4.79 -7.54 7.72
CA PRO A 40 5.42 -7.62 9.02
C PRO A 40 5.48 -6.25 9.71
N SER A 41 5.20 -6.23 11.01
CA SER A 41 5.13 -5.01 11.83
C SER A 41 5.79 -5.19 13.18
N TRP A 42 7.08 -5.55 13.20
CA TRP A 42 7.83 -5.73 14.43
C TRP A 42 8.05 -4.40 15.15
N SER A 43 8.90 -3.54 14.57
CA SER A 43 9.12 -2.17 15.04
C SER A 43 8.28 -1.14 14.30
N GLY A 44 7.58 -1.52 13.25
CA GLY A 44 6.85 -0.62 12.36
C GLY A 44 7.70 0.07 11.29
N LYS A 45 9.03 0.01 11.35
CA LYS A 45 9.89 0.64 10.34
C LYS A 45 9.57 0.18 8.93
N PHE A 46 9.43 -1.14 8.71
CA PHE A 46 9.04 -1.69 7.41
C PHE A 46 7.67 -1.17 6.96
N SER A 47 6.67 -1.24 7.85
CA SER A 47 5.30 -0.79 7.54
C SER A 47 5.21 0.70 7.22
N ASN A 48 6.12 1.52 7.77
CA ASN A 48 6.20 2.96 7.52
C ASN A 48 7.19 3.36 6.42
N SER A 49 7.81 2.40 5.71
CA SER A 49 8.78 2.66 4.63
C SER A 49 8.19 2.52 3.24
N TRP A 50 6.88 2.55 3.09
CA TRP A 50 6.25 2.52 1.78
C TRP A 50 6.24 3.87 1.10
N GLU A 51 6.34 3.84 -0.22
CA GLU A 51 6.37 5.01 -1.09
C GLU A 51 5.47 4.77 -2.31
N ILE A 52 4.67 5.75 -2.67
CA ILE A 52 3.84 5.73 -3.88
C ILE A 52 4.38 6.76 -4.85
N LYS A 53 4.77 6.30 -6.03
CA LYS A 53 5.16 7.14 -7.16
C LYS A 53 4.06 7.18 -8.19
N GLY A 54 3.93 8.31 -8.85
CA GLY A 54 3.02 8.47 -9.98
C GLY A 54 3.38 9.72 -10.76
N MET A 55 3.03 9.74 -12.03
CA MET A 55 3.31 10.89 -12.91
C MET A 55 4.81 11.27 -12.96
N GLY A 56 5.71 10.29 -12.71
CA GLY A 56 7.16 10.50 -12.72
C GLY A 56 7.76 11.09 -11.44
N GLN A 57 6.98 11.25 -10.38
CA GLN A 57 7.43 11.82 -9.10
C GLN A 57 6.92 11.01 -7.90
N VAL A 58 7.54 11.22 -6.75
CA VAL A 58 7.06 10.69 -5.47
C VAL A 58 5.82 11.49 -5.06
N LEU A 59 4.70 10.80 -4.91
CA LEU A 59 3.43 11.41 -4.50
C LEU A 59 3.21 11.32 -2.98
N ALA A 60 3.62 10.24 -2.38
CA ALA A 60 3.57 10.05 -0.93
C ALA A 60 4.68 9.11 -0.49
N LYS A 61 5.24 9.38 0.68
CA LYS A 61 6.31 8.61 1.30
C LYS A 61 6.06 8.46 2.79
N GLY A 62 6.23 7.26 3.30
CA GLY A 62 6.24 6.99 4.72
C GLY A 62 7.52 7.51 5.38
N ASN A 63 7.45 7.74 6.67
CA ASN A 63 8.55 8.34 7.44
C ASN A 63 9.63 7.33 7.91
N GLY A 64 9.40 6.01 7.68
CA GLY A 64 10.31 4.95 8.11
C GLY A 64 10.47 4.80 9.63
N GLN A 65 9.65 5.49 10.43
CA GLN A 65 9.76 5.49 11.88
C GLN A 65 9.22 4.20 12.53
N ALA A 66 9.73 3.92 13.70
CA ALA A 66 9.29 2.81 14.55
C ALA A 66 7.96 3.15 15.24
N SER A 67 6.85 2.96 14.55
CA SER A 67 5.49 3.23 15.03
C SER A 67 4.47 2.37 14.30
N ASP A 68 3.23 2.37 14.77
CA ASP A 68 2.13 1.78 14.00
C ASP A 68 2.01 2.42 12.61
N PRO A 69 1.58 1.67 11.59
CA PRO A 69 1.55 2.15 10.22
C PRO A 69 0.58 3.32 10.06
N LYS A 70 1.07 4.37 9.41
CA LYS A 70 0.26 5.53 9.04
C LYS A 70 -0.12 5.46 7.58
N ARG A 71 -1.39 5.73 7.30
CA ARG A 71 -1.89 5.78 5.93
C ARG A 71 -1.21 6.89 5.15
N LEU A 72 -0.64 6.54 4.01
CA LEU A 72 -0.13 7.51 3.06
C LEU A 72 -1.29 8.27 2.42
N LYS A 73 -1.15 9.59 2.30
CA LYS A 73 -2.13 10.45 1.63
C LYS A 73 -1.53 10.99 0.35
N LEU A 74 -2.21 10.79 -0.77
CA LEU A 74 -1.77 11.32 -2.04
C LEU A 74 -2.33 12.74 -2.23
N PRO A 75 -1.56 13.65 -2.85
CA PRO A 75 -2.02 14.99 -3.13
C PRO A 75 -3.17 14.96 -4.15
N LYS A 76 -4.12 15.85 -3.98
CA LYS A 76 -5.10 16.12 -5.03
C LYS A 76 -4.39 16.82 -6.17
N LYS A 77 -4.67 16.42 -7.40
CA LYS A 77 -4.15 17.05 -8.60
C LYS A 77 -5.24 17.84 -9.31
N SER A 78 -4.84 18.98 -9.86
CA SER A 78 -5.73 19.79 -10.68
C SER A 78 -6.02 19.10 -12.02
N ILE A 79 -7.13 19.49 -12.64
CA ILE A 79 -7.50 19.01 -13.96
C ILE A 79 -6.37 19.24 -14.98
N ASN A 80 -5.76 20.42 -14.97
CA ASN A 80 -4.72 20.80 -15.93
C ASN A 80 -3.45 19.95 -15.76
N GLU A 81 -3.02 19.67 -14.51
CA GLU A 81 -1.88 18.79 -14.24
C GLU A 81 -2.10 17.38 -14.79
N VAL A 82 -3.28 16.79 -14.52
CA VAL A 82 -3.61 15.44 -15.00
C VAL A 82 -3.67 15.41 -16.51
N PHE A 83 -4.33 16.38 -17.13
CA PHE A 83 -4.45 16.46 -18.59
C PHE A 83 -3.10 16.65 -19.29
N SER A 84 -2.19 17.45 -18.71
CA SER A 84 -0.86 17.64 -19.29
C SER A 84 -0.07 16.34 -19.37
N VAL A 85 -0.20 15.46 -18.36
CA VAL A 85 0.45 14.15 -18.34
C VAL A 85 -0.22 13.18 -19.31
N VAL A 86 -1.55 13.14 -19.29
CA VAL A 86 -2.32 12.25 -20.21
C VAL A 86 -2.04 12.62 -21.67
N LYS A 87 -2.02 13.90 -22.00
CA LYS A 87 -1.68 14.38 -23.36
C LYS A 87 -0.30 13.94 -23.80
N LYS A 88 0.69 13.91 -22.88
CA LYS A 88 2.06 13.52 -23.20
C LYS A 88 2.29 12.00 -23.23
N LYS A 89 1.60 11.25 -22.38
CA LYS A 89 1.92 9.83 -22.09
C LYS A 89 0.76 8.87 -22.31
N ASN A 90 -0.41 9.33 -22.70
CA ASN A 90 -1.65 8.55 -22.88
C ASN A 90 -2.11 7.73 -21.65
N SER A 91 -1.37 7.80 -20.55
CA SER A 91 -1.68 7.04 -19.33
C SER A 91 -1.04 7.66 -18.09
N VAL A 92 -1.62 7.38 -16.94
CA VAL A 92 -1.03 7.67 -15.62
C VAL A 92 -0.62 6.35 -14.99
N LYS A 93 0.68 6.17 -14.78
CA LYS A 93 1.23 4.99 -14.11
C LYS A 93 1.52 5.31 -12.65
N PHE A 94 1.12 4.39 -11.78
CA PHE A 94 1.47 4.42 -10.37
C PHE A 94 2.34 3.20 -10.04
N SER A 95 3.21 3.37 -9.05
CA SER A 95 4.06 2.31 -8.55
C SER A 95 4.17 2.42 -7.03
N ILE A 96 4.14 1.29 -6.35
CA ILE A 96 4.29 1.19 -4.90
C ILE A 96 5.61 0.49 -4.61
N TYR A 97 6.42 1.09 -3.75
CA TYR A 97 7.72 0.58 -3.34
C TYR A 97 7.82 0.54 -1.83
N ASN A 98 8.63 -0.36 -1.32
CA ASN A 98 9.10 -0.29 0.06
C ASN A 98 10.58 0.08 0.05
N THR A 99 10.94 1.13 0.77
CA THR A 99 12.31 1.69 0.84
C THR A 99 13.08 1.22 2.06
N SER A 100 12.52 0.30 2.85
CA SER A 100 13.21 -0.27 3.98
C SER A 100 14.43 -1.08 3.53
N PRO A 101 15.57 -1.00 4.23
CA PRO A 101 16.71 -1.87 3.97
C PRO A 101 16.39 -3.35 4.18
N TYR A 102 15.33 -3.64 4.93
CA TYR A 102 14.86 -5.00 5.22
C TYR A 102 13.81 -5.53 4.22
N THR A 103 13.61 -4.83 3.10
CA THR A 103 12.52 -5.18 2.15
C THR A 103 12.67 -6.58 1.61
N LYS A 104 13.88 -7.01 1.24
CA LYS A 104 14.12 -8.36 0.72
C LYS A 104 13.72 -9.40 1.75
N GLN A 105 14.19 -9.24 2.98
CA GLN A 105 13.88 -10.16 4.07
C GLN A 105 12.40 -10.17 4.45
N ALA A 106 11.75 -9.02 4.40
CA ALA A 106 10.35 -8.87 4.77
C ALA A 106 9.36 -9.42 3.73
N ILE A 107 9.77 -9.50 2.47
CA ILE A 107 8.95 -9.94 1.34
C ILE A 107 9.32 -11.36 0.91
N ASP A 108 10.62 -11.71 0.99
CA ASP A 108 11.14 -12.98 0.52
C ASP A 108 10.86 -14.12 1.51
N LYS A 109 10.37 -15.23 0.98
CA LYS A 109 10.08 -16.46 1.73
C LYS A 109 11.30 -17.11 2.36
N GLN A 110 12.45 -16.94 1.72
CA GLN A 110 13.64 -17.76 1.97
C GLN A 110 14.52 -17.18 3.08
N VAL A 111 14.23 -15.97 3.53
CA VAL A 111 15.02 -15.35 4.59
C VAL A 111 14.28 -15.49 5.90
N ASP A 112 14.70 -16.44 6.71
CA ASP A 112 14.28 -16.55 8.09
C ASP A 112 14.74 -15.31 8.83
N PHE A 113 13.79 -14.53 9.33
CA PHE A 113 14.09 -13.50 10.30
C PHE A 113 14.48 -14.18 11.61
N PHE A 114 15.76 -14.25 11.89
CA PHE A 114 16.25 -14.57 13.21
C PHE A 114 15.96 -13.41 14.16
N ILE A 115 14.72 -13.34 14.63
CA ILE A 115 14.39 -12.47 15.73
C ILE A 115 14.67 -13.26 16.99
N ARG A 116 15.51 -12.70 17.87
CA ARG A 116 15.82 -13.34 19.13
C ARG A 116 14.53 -13.71 19.86
N PRO A 117 14.40 -14.92 20.42
CA PRO A 117 13.17 -15.37 21.08
C PRO A 117 12.67 -14.44 22.20
N THR A 118 13.57 -13.62 22.75
CA THR A 118 13.28 -12.65 23.83
C THR A 118 12.78 -11.29 23.35
N GLU A 119 12.89 -10.99 22.05
CA GLU A 119 12.42 -9.72 21.52
C GLU A 119 10.92 -9.78 21.24
N ARG A 120 10.21 -8.73 21.61
CA ARG A 120 8.78 -8.58 21.35
C ARG A 120 8.51 -7.39 20.42
N PRO A 121 7.42 -7.44 19.64
CA PRO A 121 7.05 -6.30 18.83
C PRO A 121 6.79 -5.06 19.65
N THR A 122 7.23 -3.90 19.18
CA THR A 122 7.06 -2.63 19.86
C THR A 122 5.79 -1.87 19.43
N THR A 123 5.27 -2.17 18.24
CA THR A 123 4.03 -1.56 17.74
C THR A 123 2.78 -2.30 18.22
N ASN A 124 1.64 -1.61 18.33
CA ASN A 124 0.38 -2.24 18.72
C ASN A 124 -0.08 -3.26 17.66
N LEU A 125 0.06 -2.91 16.39
CA LEU A 125 -0.21 -3.83 15.30
C LEU A 125 0.69 -5.07 15.38
N GLY A 126 1.98 -4.88 15.64
CA GLY A 126 2.93 -5.97 15.78
C GLY A 126 2.61 -6.89 16.96
N LYS A 127 2.27 -6.33 18.11
CA LYS A 127 1.86 -7.10 19.31
C LYS A 127 0.65 -7.98 19.02
N ARG A 128 -0.41 -7.41 18.44
CA ARG A 128 -1.63 -8.14 18.06
C ARG A 128 -1.32 -9.28 17.08
N LYS A 129 -0.54 -9.02 16.05
CA LYS A 129 -0.16 -10.05 15.07
C LYS A 129 0.73 -11.13 15.67
N PHE A 130 1.63 -10.75 16.56
CA PHE A 130 2.47 -11.67 17.26
C PHE A 130 1.65 -12.68 18.07
N GLU A 131 0.63 -12.22 18.79
CA GLU A 131 -0.32 -13.06 19.52
C GLU A 131 -1.15 -13.93 18.56
N GLU A 132 -1.67 -13.36 17.46
CA GLU A 132 -2.41 -14.06 16.42
C GLU A 132 -1.62 -15.24 15.82
N PHE A 133 -0.30 -15.08 15.66
CA PHE A 133 0.59 -16.13 15.14
C PHE A 133 1.22 -17.03 16.21
N GLY A 134 0.70 -17.02 17.42
CA GLY A 134 1.08 -17.92 18.50
C GLY A 134 2.20 -17.40 19.42
N GLY A 135 2.45 -16.09 19.43
CA GLY A 135 3.36 -15.47 20.40
C GLY A 135 4.82 -15.95 20.30
N GLU A 136 5.48 -16.07 21.44
CA GLU A 136 6.81 -16.64 21.51
C GLU A 136 6.80 -18.11 21.10
N ARG A 137 7.54 -18.42 20.06
CA ARG A 137 7.79 -19.81 19.68
C ARG A 137 9.17 -20.21 20.16
N ARG A 138 9.18 -21.04 21.19
CA ARG A 138 10.39 -21.67 21.72
C ARG A 138 10.50 -23.10 21.18
N GLY A 139 11.70 -23.51 20.83
CA GLY A 139 11.95 -24.88 20.38
C GLY A 139 12.50 -24.94 18.97
N ARG A 140 12.56 -26.15 18.46
CA ARG A 140 13.06 -26.44 17.13
C ARG A 140 12.02 -27.22 16.33
N THR A 141 12.04 -27.10 15.01
CA THR A 141 11.29 -27.95 14.11
C THR A 141 11.80 -29.40 14.18
N LEU A 142 11.06 -30.33 13.60
CA LEU A 142 11.52 -31.74 13.45
C LEU A 142 12.85 -31.87 12.70
N ARG A 143 13.23 -30.85 11.90
CA ARG A 143 14.51 -30.75 11.21
C ARG A 143 15.60 -30.04 12.02
N GLY A 144 15.34 -29.70 13.29
CA GLY A 144 16.31 -29.03 14.16
C GLY A 144 16.44 -27.51 13.96
N GLU A 145 15.66 -26.91 13.07
CA GLU A 145 15.67 -25.47 12.83
C GLU A 145 14.95 -24.72 13.96
N PRO A 146 15.41 -23.52 14.35
CA PRO A 146 14.73 -22.73 15.37
C PRO A 146 13.34 -22.29 14.90
N LEU A 147 12.37 -22.33 15.80
CA LEU A 147 11.05 -21.75 15.56
C LEU A 147 11.15 -20.22 15.59
N VAL A 148 10.66 -19.57 14.55
CA VAL A 148 10.75 -18.11 14.40
C VAL A 148 9.43 -17.46 14.78
N SER A 149 9.50 -16.47 15.64
CA SER A 149 8.36 -15.61 15.98
C SER A 149 8.01 -14.71 14.80
N ARG A 150 6.70 -14.48 14.55
CA ARG A 150 6.22 -13.80 13.34
C ARG A 150 5.20 -12.72 13.66
N THR A 151 5.19 -11.70 12.82
CA THR A 151 4.15 -10.66 12.78
C THR A 151 3.49 -10.56 11.39
N ALA A 152 3.69 -11.55 10.53
CA ALA A 152 3.02 -11.70 9.25
C ALA A 152 2.99 -13.19 8.86
N LYS A 153 2.06 -13.56 7.99
CA LYS A 153 2.03 -14.89 7.36
C LYS A 153 3.24 -15.07 6.45
N LEU A 154 3.72 -16.30 6.32
CA LEU A 154 4.64 -16.63 5.23
C LEU A 154 3.96 -16.26 3.91
N ASP A 155 4.74 -15.81 2.96
CA ASP A 155 4.24 -15.46 1.62
C ASP A 155 3.16 -14.38 1.61
N TRP A 156 3.06 -13.60 2.69
CA TRP A 156 2.02 -12.59 2.81
C TRP A 156 1.97 -11.64 1.60
N PHE A 157 3.14 -11.25 1.06
CA PHE A 157 3.21 -10.31 -0.05
C PHE A 157 2.80 -10.97 -1.36
N THR A 158 3.30 -12.18 -1.63
CA THR A 158 2.91 -12.96 -2.81
C THR A 158 1.40 -13.23 -2.77
N ASN A 159 0.88 -13.70 -1.65
CA ASN A 159 -0.54 -13.97 -1.49
C ASN A 159 -1.38 -12.71 -1.62
N TYR A 160 -0.93 -11.58 -1.09
CA TYR A 160 -1.63 -10.30 -1.21
C TYR A 160 -1.65 -9.79 -2.66
N LYS A 161 -0.51 -9.88 -3.35
CA LYS A 161 -0.34 -9.38 -4.71
C LYS A 161 -1.03 -10.29 -5.74
N THR A 162 -0.79 -11.59 -5.69
CA THR A 162 -1.21 -12.55 -6.73
C THR A 162 -2.47 -13.31 -6.36
N GLY A 163 -2.78 -13.46 -5.08
CA GLY A 163 -3.97 -14.15 -4.57
C GLY A 163 -5.28 -13.35 -4.69
N GLY A 164 -5.24 -12.15 -5.26
CA GLY A 164 -6.41 -11.32 -5.49
C GLY A 164 -6.76 -10.25 -4.46
N PRO A 165 -6.27 -10.27 -3.18
CA PRO A 165 -6.66 -9.24 -2.21
C PRO A 165 -6.29 -7.82 -2.65
N PHE A 166 -5.13 -7.62 -3.26
CA PHE A 166 -4.73 -6.31 -3.79
C PHE A 166 -5.72 -5.84 -4.87
N GLN A 167 -5.98 -6.68 -5.87
CA GLN A 167 -6.88 -6.35 -6.98
C GLN A 167 -8.31 -6.11 -6.48
N SER A 168 -8.79 -6.97 -5.58
CA SER A 168 -10.12 -6.85 -4.98
C SER A 168 -10.27 -5.54 -4.19
N THR A 169 -9.30 -5.24 -3.29
CA THR A 169 -9.29 -4.00 -2.51
C THR A 169 -9.20 -2.78 -3.41
N PHE A 170 -8.34 -2.83 -4.42
CA PHE A 170 -8.21 -1.73 -5.38
C PHE A 170 -9.51 -1.50 -6.15
N ASN A 171 -10.09 -2.53 -6.76
CA ASN A 171 -11.30 -2.43 -7.56
C ASN A 171 -12.50 -1.96 -6.73
N LYS A 172 -12.69 -2.50 -5.53
CA LYS A 172 -13.75 -2.07 -4.62
C LYS A 172 -13.65 -0.58 -4.32
N ASN A 173 -12.46 -0.10 -3.99
CA ASN A 173 -12.25 1.30 -3.66
C ASN A 173 -12.35 2.19 -4.90
N PHE A 174 -11.83 1.76 -6.05
CA PHE A 174 -11.94 2.47 -7.31
C PHE A 174 -13.40 2.70 -7.71
N ASN A 175 -14.21 1.65 -7.67
CA ASN A 175 -15.63 1.75 -7.99
C ASN A 175 -16.39 2.67 -7.01
N THR A 176 -16.03 2.62 -5.73
CA THR A 176 -16.63 3.49 -4.70
C THR A 176 -16.28 4.96 -4.95
N GLU A 177 -15.01 5.28 -5.24
CA GLU A 177 -14.57 6.66 -5.47
C GLU A 177 -15.09 7.20 -6.81
N THR A 178 -15.21 6.35 -7.83
CA THR A 178 -15.81 6.74 -9.11
C THR A 178 -17.28 7.09 -8.95
N LYS A 179 -18.06 6.27 -8.24
CA LYS A 179 -19.48 6.55 -7.97
C LYS A 179 -19.70 7.89 -7.26
N LYS A 180 -18.85 8.26 -6.29
CA LYS A 180 -18.94 9.55 -5.58
C LYS A 180 -18.76 10.77 -6.48
N THR A 181 -18.19 10.61 -7.65
CA THR A 181 -17.96 11.70 -8.60
C THR A 181 -19.23 12.04 -9.40
N PHE A 182 -20.19 11.12 -9.41
CA PHE A 182 -21.45 11.25 -10.16
C PHE A 182 -22.66 11.61 -9.29
N LEU A 183 -22.50 11.64 -7.99
CA LEU A 183 -23.48 12.13 -7.03
C LEU A 183 -23.15 13.55 -6.61
#